data_27d72be44241b3b8d5f3aa39a95452df
#
_entry.id   27d72be44241b3b8d5f3aa39a95452df
#
_cell.length_a   1.000
_cell.length_b   1.000
_cell.length_c   1.000
_cell.angle_alpha   90.00
_cell.angle_beta   90.00
_cell.angle_gamma   90.00
#
_symmetry.space_group_name_H-M   'P 1'
#
loop_
_entity.id
_entity.type
_entity.pdbx_description
1 polymer ?
#
loop_
_entity_poly.entity_id
_entity_poly.type
_entity_poly.pdbx_seq_one_letter_code
_entity_poly.pdbx_strand_id
1 'polypeptide(L)'
;MTKTTSLAVIALLALTGAAAAYTGQEYARDAKITLDQARATALHARHGTITDQELEREGGGSGLRYSFDIKVHGRTYEVGVDAKTGRVLENAAEGAHPD
;
A
#
# COMPACT_ATOMS: atom_id res chain seq x y z
N MET A 1 23.35 -3.40 -31.66
CA MET A 1 22.81 -4.54 -31.17
C MET A 1 22.53 -4.55 -29.72
N THR A 2 23.44 -4.25 -28.91
CA THR A 2 23.29 -4.41 -27.49
C THR A 2 22.60 -3.26 -26.83
N LYS A 3 22.25 -2.24 -27.56
CA LYS A 3 21.66 -1.08 -26.96
C LYS A 3 20.33 -1.30 -26.33
N THR A 4 19.58 -2.23 -26.82
CA THR A 4 18.24 -2.47 -26.28
C THR A 4 18.25 -2.96 -24.87
N THR A 5 19.31 -3.63 -24.48
CA THR A 5 19.41 -4.16 -23.13
C THR A 5 19.48 -3.07 -22.09
N SER A 6 20.17 -1.99 -22.41
CA SER A 6 20.32 -0.90 -21.46
C SER A 6 19.01 -0.24 -21.11
N LEU A 7 18.13 -0.12 -22.07
CA LEU A 7 16.87 0.54 -21.83
C LEU A 7 16.01 -0.20 -20.82
N ALA A 8 16.02 -1.51 -20.89
CA ALA A 8 15.23 -2.28 -19.98
C ALA A 8 15.68 -2.11 -18.54
N VAL A 9 16.99 -1.99 -18.35
CA VAL A 9 17.52 -1.82 -17.01
C VAL A 9 17.11 -0.49 -16.43
N ILE A 10 17.14 0.54 -17.22
CA ILE A 10 16.80 1.86 -16.77
C ILE A 10 15.34 1.93 -16.31
N ALA A 11 14.46 1.33 -17.08
CA ALA A 11 13.05 1.33 -16.73
C ALA A 11 12.81 0.65 -15.39
N LEU A 12 13.50 -0.43 -15.14
CA LEU A 12 13.36 -1.16 -13.90
C LEU A 12 13.77 -0.32 -12.71
N LEU A 13 14.86 0.40 -12.82
CA LEU A 13 15.33 1.24 -11.73
C LEU A 13 14.37 2.36 -11.43
N ALA A 14 13.77 2.93 -12.44
CA ALA A 14 12.82 4.01 -12.22
C ALA A 14 11.63 3.53 -11.41
N LEU A 15 11.14 2.35 -11.70
CA LEU A 15 10.01 1.80 -10.96
C LEU A 15 10.37 1.55 -9.51
N THR A 16 11.56 1.04 -9.27
CA THR A 16 11.99 0.75 -7.93
C THR A 16 12.06 2.02 -7.09
N GLY A 17 12.62 3.08 -7.66
CA GLY A 17 12.75 4.32 -6.91
C GLY A 17 11.43 4.94 -6.53
N ALA A 18 10.42 4.76 -7.37
CA ALA A 18 9.14 5.42 -7.13
C ALA A 18 8.35 4.79 -5.98
N ALA A 19 8.66 3.58 -5.59
CA ALA A 19 7.82 2.84 -4.66
C ALA A 19 8.31 2.84 -3.23
N ALA A 20 9.35 3.60 -2.90
CA ALA A 20 10.04 3.35 -1.64
C ALA A 20 9.51 4.05 -0.42
N ALA A 21 8.75 5.13 -0.55
CA ALA A 21 8.45 5.97 0.61
C ALA A 21 7.19 5.53 1.33
N TYR A 22 7.36 5.00 2.54
CA TYR A 22 6.23 4.74 3.42
C TYR A 22 6.76 4.55 4.83
N THR A 23 5.88 4.75 5.81
CA THR A 23 6.22 4.61 7.22
C THR A 23 6.13 3.16 7.62
N GLY A 24 7.02 2.73 8.50
CA GLY A 24 6.96 1.37 9.02
C GLY A 24 7.78 0.37 8.24
N GLN A 25 8.71 0.85 7.42
CA GLN A 25 9.54 -0.04 6.61
C GLN A 25 10.30 -1.06 7.45
N GLU A 26 10.54 -0.77 8.70
CA GLU A 26 11.25 -1.70 9.57
C GLU A 26 10.47 -2.99 9.80
N TYR A 27 9.17 -2.99 9.56
CA TYR A 27 8.35 -4.19 9.72
C TYR A 27 8.25 -5.00 8.43
N ALA A 28 8.85 -4.52 7.34
CA ALA A 28 8.66 -5.17 6.04
C ALA A 28 9.13 -6.61 6.03
N ARG A 29 10.10 -6.95 6.86
CA ARG A 29 10.59 -8.31 6.92
C ARG A 29 9.54 -9.30 7.40
N ASP A 30 8.57 -8.81 8.16
CA ASP A 30 7.52 -9.68 8.69
C ASP A 30 6.31 -9.76 7.78
N ALA A 31 6.26 -8.96 6.73
CA ALA A 31 5.16 -8.99 5.78
C ALA A 31 5.34 -10.13 4.79
N LYS A 32 4.25 -10.71 4.35
CA LYS A 32 4.28 -11.75 3.32
C LYS A 32 3.84 -11.25 1.97
N ILE A 33 3.17 -10.12 1.92
CA ILE A 33 2.88 -9.46 0.65
C ILE A 33 3.66 -8.16 0.59
N THR A 34 3.91 -7.70 -0.61
CA THR A 34 4.67 -6.47 -0.81
C THR A 34 3.76 -5.26 -0.72
N LEU A 35 4.38 -4.09 -0.55
CA LEU A 35 3.64 -2.83 -0.59
C LEU A 35 2.87 -2.70 -1.90
N ASP A 36 3.48 -3.05 -3.03
CA ASP A 36 2.81 -2.94 -4.32
C ASP A 36 1.60 -3.84 -4.40
N GLN A 37 1.68 -5.05 -3.88
CA GLN A 37 0.53 -5.95 -3.86
C GLN A 37 -0.58 -5.38 -2.99
N ALA A 38 -0.22 -4.83 -1.83
CA ALA A 38 -1.21 -4.24 -0.94
C ALA A 38 -1.86 -3.02 -1.56
N ARG A 39 -1.07 -2.19 -2.27
CA ARG A 39 -1.63 -1.03 -2.96
C ARG A 39 -2.66 -1.43 -4.01
N ALA A 40 -2.34 -2.47 -4.77
CA ALA A 40 -3.28 -2.95 -5.79
C ALA A 40 -4.57 -3.43 -5.15
N THR A 41 -4.46 -4.18 -4.05
CA THR A 41 -5.63 -4.66 -3.34
C THR A 41 -6.45 -3.51 -2.79
N ALA A 42 -5.79 -2.52 -2.19
CA ALA A 42 -6.48 -1.37 -1.63
C ALA A 42 -7.23 -0.58 -2.70
N LEU A 43 -6.58 -0.35 -3.84
CA LEU A 43 -7.21 0.40 -4.93
C LEU A 43 -8.35 -0.37 -5.57
N HIS A 44 -8.30 -1.69 -5.54
CA HIS A 44 -9.41 -2.50 -6.01
C HIS A 44 -10.60 -2.37 -5.06
N ALA A 45 -10.33 -2.31 -3.77
CA ALA A 45 -11.38 -2.18 -2.76
C ALA A 45 -11.98 -0.78 -2.76
N ARG A 46 -11.18 0.24 -3.04
CA ARG A 46 -11.63 1.64 -3.04
C ARG A 46 -10.89 2.39 -4.13
N HIS A 47 -11.56 2.67 -5.23
CA HIS A 47 -10.95 3.37 -6.35
C HIS A 47 -10.73 4.83 -6.00
N GLY A 48 -9.54 5.33 -6.19
CA GLY A 48 -9.20 6.70 -5.87
C GLY A 48 -7.71 6.91 -5.94
N THR A 49 -7.23 7.92 -5.22
CA THR A 49 -5.82 8.27 -5.21
C THR A 49 -5.25 8.01 -3.83
N ILE A 50 -4.20 7.21 -3.75
CA ILE A 50 -3.53 6.97 -2.48
C ILE A 50 -2.74 8.22 -2.12
N THR A 51 -3.05 8.78 -0.95
CA THR A 51 -2.37 9.98 -0.47
C THR A 51 -1.44 9.72 0.70
N ASP A 52 -1.56 8.57 1.35
CA ASP A 52 -0.67 8.18 2.42
C ASP A 52 -0.63 6.67 2.52
N GLN A 53 0.50 6.14 2.99
CA GLN A 53 0.66 4.70 3.10
C GLN A 53 1.62 4.38 4.23
N GLU A 54 1.30 3.34 4.99
CA GLU A 54 2.15 2.91 6.09
C GLU A 54 1.96 1.43 6.38
N LEU A 55 2.98 0.84 6.99
CA LEU A 55 2.92 -0.52 7.48
C LEU A 55 2.98 -0.45 8.99
N GLU A 56 2.01 -1.05 9.66
CA GLU A 56 1.89 -0.84 11.10
C GLU A 56 1.39 -2.10 11.79
N ARG A 57 1.71 -2.20 13.07
CA ARG A 57 1.16 -3.25 13.90
C ARG A 57 -0.11 -2.73 14.54
N GLU A 58 -1.17 -3.48 14.33
CA GLU A 58 -2.47 -3.06 14.83
C GLU A 58 -3.33 -4.31 14.99
N GLY A 59 -4.19 -4.33 15.99
CA GLY A 59 -5.05 -5.47 16.23
C GLY A 59 -5.96 -5.75 15.05
N GLY A 60 -6.30 -7.03 14.87
CA GLY A 60 -7.12 -7.47 13.77
C GLY A 60 -6.28 -8.21 12.75
N GLY A 61 -6.89 -9.22 12.14
CA GLY A 61 -6.17 -10.05 11.19
C GLY A 61 -4.91 -10.65 11.80
N SER A 62 -3.81 -10.58 11.07
CA SER A 62 -2.55 -11.12 11.53
C SER A 62 -1.83 -10.22 12.53
N GLY A 63 -2.31 -9.00 12.74
CA GLY A 63 -1.65 -8.04 13.61
C GLY A 63 -0.68 -7.13 12.88
N LEU A 64 -0.53 -7.31 11.58
CA LEU A 64 0.33 -6.44 10.76
C LEU A 64 -0.44 -6.07 9.52
N ARG A 65 -0.52 -4.77 9.22
CA ARG A 65 -1.31 -4.32 8.07
C ARG A 65 -0.65 -3.16 7.36
N TYR A 66 -0.89 -3.10 6.06
CA TYR A 66 -0.64 -1.89 5.29
C TYR A 66 -1.90 -1.03 5.36
N SER A 67 -1.74 0.23 5.72
CA SER A 67 -2.86 1.17 5.80
C SER A 67 -2.67 2.25 4.77
N PHE A 68 -3.74 2.56 4.06
CA PHE A 68 -3.73 3.54 2.99
C PHE A 68 -4.83 4.56 3.20
N ASP A 69 -4.49 5.83 3.03
CA ASP A 69 -5.50 6.86 2.87
C ASP A 69 -5.75 7.02 1.38
N ILE A 70 -7.02 6.89 0.99
CA ILE A 70 -7.40 6.97 -0.42
C ILE A 70 -8.43 8.08 -0.58
N LYS A 71 -8.11 9.05 -1.42
CA LYS A 71 -8.99 10.18 -1.65
C LYS A 71 -9.90 9.91 -2.84
N VAL A 72 -11.20 10.10 -2.63
CA VAL A 72 -12.22 9.92 -3.65
C VAL A 72 -13.13 11.15 -3.59
N HIS A 73 -13.12 11.96 -4.63
CA HIS A 73 -13.97 13.15 -4.71
C HIS A 73 -13.87 14.03 -3.46
N GLY A 74 -12.64 14.29 -3.04
CA GLY A 74 -12.39 15.18 -1.91
C GLY A 74 -12.57 14.54 -0.54
N ARG A 75 -12.97 13.30 -0.48
CA ARG A 75 -13.17 12.62 0.78
C ARG A 75 -12.11 11.55 0.96
N THR A 76 -11.60 11.41 2.17
CA THR A 76 -10.56 10.42 2.46
C THR A 76 -11.17 9.16 3.07
N TYR A 77 -10.75 8.02 2.56
CA TYR A 77 -11.13 6.71 3.08
C TYR A 77 -9.88 6.01 3.56
N GLU A 78 -10.03 5.26 4.63
CA GLU A 78 -8.93 4.45 5.13
C GLU A 78 -9.16 3.00 4.73
N VAL A 79 -8.15 2.39 4.09
CA VAL A 79 -8.23 1.00 3.67
C VAL A 79 -7.04 0.27 4.29
N GLY A 80 -7.33 -0.78 5.05
CA GLY A 80 -6.30 -1.61 5.66
C GLY A 80 -6.24 -2.97 4.99
N VAL A 81 -5.04 -3.41 4.66
CA VAL A 81 -4.80 -4.70 4.02
C VAL A 81 -3.86 -5.50 4.90
N ASP A 82 -4.28 -6.69 5.28
CA ASP A 82 -3.46 -7.57 6.11
C ASP A 82 -2.14 -7.86 5.40
N ALA A 83 -1.04 -7.57 6.07
CA ALA A 83 0.27 -7.69 5.44
C ALA A 83 0.73 -9.13 5.27
N LYS A 84 0.04 -10.08 5.88
CA LYS A 84 0.40 -11.48 5.76
C LYS A 84 -0.55 -12.27 4.86
N THR A 85 -1.83 -11.92 4.87
CA THR A 85 -2.82 -12.66 4.10
C THR A 85 -3.31 -11.93 2.86
N GLY A 86 -3.17 -10.61 2.84
CA GLY A 86 -3.69 -9.81 1.73
C GLY A 86 -5.18 -9.50 1.85
N ARG A 87 -5.82 -9.84 2.96
CA ARG A 87 -7.24 -9.57 3.14
C ARG A 87 -7.47 -8.12 3.48
N VAL A 88 -8.57 -7.56 2.99
CA VAL A 88 -8.97 -6.22 3.36
C VAL A 88 -9.58 -6.27 4.75
N LEU A 89 -8.99 -5.54 5.69
CA LEU A 89 -9.44 -5.51 7.07
C LEU A 89 -10.26 -4.29 7.39
N GLU A 90 -10.09 -3.23 6.62
CA GLU A 90 -10.79 -1.98 6.86
C GLU A 90 -11.02 -1.27 5.54
N ASN A 91 -12.19 -0.63 5.39
CA ASN A 91 -12.49 0.15 4.20
C ASN A 91 -13.63 1.10 4.58
N ALA A 92 -13.29 2.27 5.09
CA ALA A 92 -14.28 3.17 5.64
C ALA A 92 -13.87 4.61 5.46
N ALA A 93 -14.84 5.49 5.41
CA ALA A 93 -14.57 6.91 5.35
C ALA A 93 -13.88 7.35 6.63
N GLU A 94 -12.82 8.12 6.50
CA GLU A 94 -12.11 8.65 7.63
C GLU A 94 -13.02 9.61 8.39
N GLY A 95 -12.99 9.52 9.71
CA GLY A 95 -13.88 10.33 10.51
C GLY A 95 -15.27 9.75 10.68
N ALA A 96 -15.53 8.58 10.09
CA ALA A 96 -16.83 7.95 10.23
C ALA A 96 -17.06 7.34 11.62
N HIS A 97 -15.98 7.16 12.37
CA HIS A 97 -16.05 6.60 13.71
C HIS A 97 -15.96 7.73 14.71
N PRO A 98 -16.99 7.97 15.45
CA PRO A 98 -17.04 9.16 16.28
C PRO A 98 -16.19 9.11 17.52
N ASP A 99 -15.64 8.08 17.91
CA ASP A 99 -14.84 8.14 19.10
C ASP A 99 -13.41 8.38 18.90
#